data_fa0d76074f35941950485830378b5dbf
#
_entry.id   fa0d76074f35941950485830378b5dbf
#
_cell.length_a   1.000
_cell.length_b   1.000
_cell.length_c   1.000
_cell.angle_alpha   90.00
_cell.angle_beta   90.00
_cell.angle_gamma   90.00
#
_symmetry.space_group_name_H-M   'P 1'
#
loop_
_entity.id
_entity.type
_entity.pdbx_description
1 polymer ?
#
loop_
_entity_poly.entity_id
_entity_poly.type
_entity_poly.pdbx_seq_one_letter_code
_entity_poly.pdbx_strand_id
1 'polypeptide(L)'
;MSRVGRVRASVRAGWHSFLRRRTAVFFTFLFPLLIVVIFGALVQTQPTGGGLFTEPAVYYVPGYLAVVVLFTPLSRVGSEVARHREGNRFEKLATTPLTRGEWLLAQTVVNVVVIGLAALLLVALVVALTGAAIPLSPTSVGLLVAYVVVGVALFCGLGAIIGATADSQDGVIATSNTIALPLLFLSETFVPLDMLPGWFEPATLLSPLTYFARGVRATTDGGAVPPTGPVAPELGYLLVLAALAAAFVAVGAVALPRTD
;
A
#
# COMPACT_ATOMS: atom_id res chain seq x y z
N MET A 1 3.39 30.15 -11.48
CA MET A 1 2.43 29.30 -10.70
C MET A 1 3.06 28.94 -9.36
N SER A 2 2.27 28.95 -8.27
CA SER A 2 2.75 28.49 -6.96
C SER A 2 3.07 26.98 -6.97
N ARG A 3 3.88 26.49 -6.00
CA ARG A 3 4.15 25.04 -5.86
C ARG A 3 2.85 24.22 -5.75
N VAL A 4 1.91 24.68 -4.93
CA VAL A 4 0.60 24.05 -4.76
C VAL A 4 -0.18 23.98 -6.09
N GLY A 5 -0.14 25.03 -6.89
CA GLY A 5 -0.80 25.06 -8.20
C GLY A 5 -0.23 24.01 -9.18
N ARG A 6 1.10 23.83 -9.19
CA ARG A 6 1.76 22.81 -10.02
C ARG A 6 1.38 21.39 -9.61
N VAL A 7 1.46 21.09 -8.31
CA VAL A 7 1.08 19.77 -7.77
C VAL A 7 -0.39 19.48 -8.06
N ARG A 8 -1.30 20.44 -7.81
CA ARG A 8 -2.73 20.28 -8.11
C ARG A 8 -2.99 20.00 -9.60
N ALA A 9 -2.32 20.69 -10.49
CA ALA A 9 -2.46 20.44 -11.93
C ALA A 9 -1.97 19.03 -12.30
N SER A 10 -0.85 18.59 -11.74
CA SER A 10 -0.30 17.25 -11.94
C SER A 10 -1.21 16.15 -11.36
N VAL A 11 -1.76 16.36 -10.17
CA VAL A 11 -2.77 15.46 -9.55
C VAL A 11 -3.99 15.32 -10.46
N ARG A 12 -4.54 16.44 -10.95
CA ARG A 12 -5.70 16.43 -11.85
C ARG A 12 -5.40 15.66 -13.14
N ALA A 13 -4.23 15.87 -13.74
CA ALA A 13 -3.80 15.15 -14.93
C ALA A 13 -3.66 13.63 -14.65
N GLY A 14 -3.03 13.25 -13.54
CA GLY A 14 -2.88 11.86 -13.11
C GLY A 14 -4.22 11.18 -12.83
N TRP A 15 -5.16 11.88 -12.19
CA TRP A 15 -6.52 11.40 -11.94
C TRP A 15 -7.28 11.13 -13.23
N HIS A 16 -7.29 12.08 -14.18
CA HIS A 16 -7.94 11.88 -15.47
C HIS A 16 -7.26 10.76 -16.27
N SER A 17 -5.93 10.65 -16.21
CA SER A 17 -5.20 9.56 -16.85
C SER A 17 -5.61 8.19 -16.28
N PHE A 18 -5.83 8.08 -14.97
CA PHE A 18 -6.33 6.86 -14.35
C PHE A 18 -7.73 6.51 -14.82
N LEU A 19 -8.66 7.45 -14.76
CA LEU A 19 -10.07 7.21 -15.15
C LEU A 19 -10.22 6.80 -16.62
N ARG A 20 -9.33 7.24 -17.50
CA ARG A 20 -9.32 6.84 -18.91
C ARG A 20 -8.91 5.38 -19.14
N ARG A 21 -8.23 4.77 -18.16
CA ARG A 21 -7.79 3.36 -18.23
C ARG A 21 -8.84 2.46 -17.58
N ARG A 22 -9.94 2.21 -18.30
CA ARG A 22 -11.09 1.43 -17.79
C ARG A 22 -10.66 0.09 -17.19
N THR A 23 -9.76 -0.63 -17.86
CA THR A 23 -9.22 -1.91 -17.36
C THR A 23 -8.48 -1.76 -16.03
N ALA A 24 -7.64 -0.72 -15.90
CA ALA A 24 -6.92 -0.47 -14.65
C ALA A 24 -7.88 -0.09 -13.51
N VAL A 25 -8.89 0.75 -13.80
CA VAL A 25 -9.95 1.08 -12.83
C VAL A 25 -10.68 -0.18 -12.39
N PHE A 26 -11.14 -0.99 -13.35
CA PHE A 26 -11.86 -2.22 -13.07
C PHE A 26 -11.06 -3.17 -12.16
N PHE A 27 -9.83 -3.51 -12.54
CA PHE A 27 -9.02 -4.44 -11.74
C PHE A 27 -8.57 -3.87 -10.39
N THR A 28 -8.35 -2.56 -10.28
CA THR A 28 -8.01 -1.93 -8.99
C THR A 28 -9.11 -2.13 -7.94
N PHE A 29 -10.36 -2.13 -8.34
CA PHE A 29 -11.50 -2.32 -7.43
C PHE A 29 -11.98 -3.77 -7.38
N LEU A 30 -12.01 -4.48 -8.51
CA LEU A 30 -12.49 -5.86 -8.57
C LEU A 30 -11.59 -6.83 -7.82
N PHE A 31 -10.27 -6.71 -7.95
CA PHE A 31 -9.33 -7.68 -7.36
C PHE A 31 -9.43 -7.76 -5.82
N PRO A 32 -9.41 -6.65 -5.08
CA PRO A 32 -9.65 -6.67 -3.64
C PRO A 32 -11.00 -7.25 -3.25
N LEU A 33 -12.04 -6.94 -4.02
CA LEU A 33 -13.39 -7.49 -3.77
C LEU A 33 -13.42 -9.01 -3.93
N LEU A 34 -12.76 -9.53 -4.96
CA LEU A 34 -12.65 -10.99 -5.16
C LEU A 34 -11.93 -11.67 -4.00
N ILE A 35 -10.84 -11.08 -3.50
CA ILE A 35 -10.11 -11.61 -2.34
C ILE A 35 -11.04 -11.68 -1.12
N VAL A 36 -11.76 -10.61 -0.82
CA VAL A 36 -12.69 -10.58 0.33
C VAL A 36 -13.83 -11.57 0.15
N VAL A 37 -14.41 -11.69 -1.05
CA VAL A 37 -15.48 -12.68 -1.31
C VAL A 37 -14.96 -14.10 -1.16
N ILE A 38 -13.78 -14.41 -1.70
CA ILE A 38 -13.20 -15.75 -1.61
C ILE A 38 -12.88 -16.11 -0.16
N PHE A 39 -12.10 -15.27 0.52
CA PHE A 39 -11.60 -15.57 1.87
C PHE A 39 -12.61 -15.24 2.98
N GLY A 40 -13.44 -14.21 2.79
CA GLY A 40 -14.41 -13.79 3.79
C GLY A 40 -15.73 -14.54 3.73
N ALA A 41 -16.22 -14.89 2.53
CA ALA A 41 -17.53 -15.52 2.38
C ALA A 41 -17.47 -17.02 2.04
N LEU A 42 -16.51 -17.45 1.18
CA LEU A 42 -16.44 -18.85 0.73
C LEU A 42 -15.59 -19.73 1.64
N VAL A 43 -14.46 -19.23 2.14
CA VAL A 43 -13.53 -20.02 2.98
C VAL A 43 -14.03 -20.12 4.42
N GLN A 44 -14.99 -19.29 4.83
CA GLN A 44 -15.56 -19.21 6.18
C GLN A 44 -14.49 -19.39 7.28
N THR A 45 -13.99 -18.29 7.80
CA THR A 45 -13.09 -18.29 8.96
C THR A 45 -13.85 -18.85 10.18
N GLN A 46 -13.74 -20.16 10.44
CA GLN A 46 -14.35 -20.79 11.61
C GLN A 46 -13.27 -21.12 12.65
N PRO A 47 -13.41 -20.63 13.88
CA PRO A 47 -12.45 -20.91 14.96
C PRO A 47 -12.34 -22.38 15.38
N THR A 48 -13.19 -23.26 14.85
CA THR A 48 -13.31 -24.66 15.29
C THR A 48 -12.76 -25.69 14.31
N GLY A 49 -12.29 -25.28 13.12
CA GLY A 49 -11.73 -26.19 12.12
C GLY A 49 -10.23 -25.97 11.94
N GLY A 50 -9.40 -26.95 12.19
CA GLY A 50 -7.96 -26.86 11.94
C GLY A 50 -7.65 -26.47 10.48
N GLY A 51 -7.06 -25.30 10.27
CA GLY A 51 -6.70 -24.74 8.96
C GLY A 51 -5.96 -23.42 9.09
N LEU A 52 -5.51 -22.86 7.97
CA LEU A 52 -4.77 -21.60 7.93
C LEU A 52 -5.60 -20.35 8.29
N PHE A 53 -6.93 -20.46 8.36
CA PHE A 53 -7.85 -19.34 8.61
C PHE A 53 -8.71 -19.61 9.86
N THR A 54 -8.03 -19.75 11.00
CA THR A 54 -8.68 -20.05 12.30
C THR A 54 -9.08 -18.79 13.08
N GLU A 55 -8.55 -17.63 12.71
CA GLU A 55 -8.78 -16.38 13.39
C GLU A 55 -10.11 -15.72 12.98
N PRO A 56 -10.70 -14.86 13.83
CA PRO A 56 -11.88 -14.08 13.46
C PRO A 56 -11.65 -13.23 12.19
N ALA A 57 -12.70 -12.93 11.42
CA ALA A 57 -12.61 -12.19 10.17
C ALA A 57 -11.91 -10.82 10.29
N VAL A 58 -12.02 -10.15 11.45
CA VAL A 58 -11.32 -8.88 11.75
C VAL A 58 -9.79 -9.04 11.69
N TYR A 59 -9.26 -10.20 12.08
CA TYR A 59 -7.82 -10.48 12.05
C TYR A 59 -7.23 -10.33 10.63
N TYR A 60 -7.99 -10.66 9.59
CA TYR A 60 -7.53 -10.64 8.20
C TYR A 60 -7.71 -9.30 7.49
N VAL A 61 -8.43 -8.34 8.10
CA VAL A 61 -8.60 -6.97 7.55
C VAL A 61 -7.28 -6.31 7.17
N PRO A 62 -6.24 -6.32 8.05
CA PRO A 62 -4.92 -5.80 7.71
C PRO A 62 -4.32 -6.47 6.46
N GLY A 63 -4.52 -7.78 6.31
CA GLY A 63 -4.04 -8.55 5.17
C GLY A 63 -4.67 -8.12 3.85
N TYR A 64 -5.96 -7.96 3.83
CA TYR A 64 -6.68 -7.49 2.64
C TYR A 64 -6.26 -6.07 2.25
N LEU A 65 -6.12 -5.18 3.23
CA LEU A 65 -5.63 -3.82 3.01
C LEU A 65 -4.18 -3.80 2.52
N ALA A 66 -3.32 -4.65 3.10
CA ALA A 66 -1.91 -4.75 2.76
C ALA A 66 -1.69 -5.12 1.29
N VAL A 67 -2.47 -6.06 0.75
CA VAL A 67 -2.41 -6.43 -0.67
C VAL A 67 -2.65 -5.22 -1.57
N VAL A 68 -3.68 -4.44 -1.29
CA VAL A 68 -4.06 -3.28 -2.11
C VAL A 68 -3.03 -2.17 -1.99
N VAL A 69 -2.58 -1.89 -0.77
CA VAL A 69 -1.59 -0.86 -0.45
C VAL A 69 -0.21 -1.19 -1.01
N LEU A 70 0.15 -2.47 -1.13
CA LEU A 70 1.42 -2.92 -1.67
C LEU A 70 1.42 -2.93 -3.21
N PHE A 71 0.57 -3.77 -3.82
CA PHE A 71 0.70 -4.10 -5.24
C PHE A 71 0.34 -2.95 -6.16
N THR A 72 -0.74 -2.23 -5.85
CA THR A 72 -1.25 -1.19 -6.76
C THR A 72 -0.29 0.01 -6.89
N PRO A 73 0.15 0.69 -5.83
CA PRO A 73 1.03 1.84 -5.97
C PRO A 73 2.42 1.44 -6.46
N LEU A 74 2.95 0.29 -6.01
CA LEU A 74 4.25 -0.23 -6.41
C LEU A 74 4.36 -0.39 -7.93
N SER A 75 3.45 -1.18 -8.49
CA SER A 75 3.42 -1.48 -9.93
C SER A 75 3.03 -0.25 -10.75
N ARG A 76 2.06 0.52 -10.29
CA ARG A 76 1.51 1.65 -11.04
C ARG A 76 2.50 2.81 -11.14
N VAL A 77 3.12 3.21 -10.03
CA VAL A 77 4.10 4.30 -10.05
C VAL A 77 5.35 3.86 -10.80
N GLY A 78 5.82 2.64 -10.58
CA GLY A 78 6.96 2.10 -11.31
C GLY A 78 6.72 2.08 -12.83
N SER A 79 5.58 1.56 -13.29
CA SER A 79 5.23 1.55 -14.71
C SER A 79 5.04 2.96 -15.29
N GLU A 80 4.55 3.91 -14.49
CA GLU A 80 4.44 5.32 -14.94
C GLU A 80 5.82 5.95 -15.12
N VAL A 81 6.77 5.67 -14.22
CA VAL A 81 8.17 6.13 -14.35
C VAL A 81 8.83 5.52 -15.57
N ALA A 82 8.76 4.20 -15.77
CA ALA A 82 9.33 3.53 -16.93
C ALA A 82 8.76 4.11 -18.25
N ARG A 83 7.44 4.27 -18.33
CA ARG A 83 6.79 4.85 -19.50
C ARG A 83 7.19 6.32 -19.75
N HIS A 84 7.44 7.10 -18.70
CA HIS A 84 7.93 8.46 -18.85
C HIS A 84 9.37 8.47 -19.38
N ARG A 85 10.20 7.49 -18.99
CA ARG A 85 11.56 7.28 -19.54
C ARG A 85 11.50 6.88 -21.00
N GLU A 86 10.78 5.81 -21.33
CA GLU A 86 10.64 5.31 -22.71
C GLU A 86 10.13 6.38 -23.70
N GLY A 87 9.26 7.26 -23.22
CA GLY A 87 8.65 8.32 -24.03
C GLY A 87 9.36 9.67 -23.95
N ASN A 88 10.55 9.77 -23.36
CA ASN A 88 11.31 11.01 -23.12
C ASN A 88 10.45 12.14 -22.49
N ARG A 89 9.50 11.73 -21.61
CA ARG A 89 8.58 12.68 -20.99
C ARG A 89 9.22 13.44 -19.84
N PHE A 90 10.23 12.86 -19.17
CA PHE A 90 10.98 13.58 -18.14
C PHE A 90 11.75 14.76 -18.75
N GLU A 91 12.30 14.64 -19.95
CA GLU A 91 12.93 15.76 -20.68
C GLU A 91 11.92 16.90 -20.91
N LYS A 92 10.71 16.55 -21.35
CA LYS A 92 9.62 17.54 -21.52
C LYS A 92 9.20 18.15 -20.19
N LEU A 93 9.17 17.38 -19.10
CA LEU A 93 8.87 17.89 -17.77
C LEU A 93 9.96 18.84 -17.26
N ALA A 94 11.22 18.63 -17.64
CA ALA A 94 12.33 19.50 -17.27
C ALA A 94 12.22 20.91 -17.88
N THR A 95 11.49 21.10 -18.99
CA THR A 95 11.17 22.42 -19.52
C THR A 95 10.07 23.13 -18.72
N THR A 96 9.45 22.46 -17.75
CA THR A 96 8.44 23.02 -16.87
C THR A 96 9.02 23.27 -15.46
N PRO A 97 8.44 24.17 -14.67
CA PRO A 97 8.90 24.41 -13.30
C PRO A 97 8.51 23.29 -12.31
N LEU A 98 8.00 22.13 -12.78
CA LEU A 98 7.61 20.99 -11.95
C LEU A 98 8.85 20.21 -11.53
N THR A 99 9.11 20.12 -10.22
CA THR A 99 10.21 19.31 -9.70
C THR A 99 9.83 17.82 -9.65
N ARG A 100 10.84 16.93 -9.61
CA ARG A 100 10.65 15.48 -9.48
C ARG A 100 9.90 15.10 -8.21
N GLY A 101 10.24 15.74 -7.10
CA GLY A 101 9.51 15.55 -5.84
C GLY A 101 8.05 15.99 -5.93
N GLU A 102 7.76 17.10 -6.61
CA GLU A 102 6.38 17.54 -6.86
C GLU A 102 5.63 16.56 -7.77
N TRP A 103 6.30 15.98 -8.76
CA TRP A 103 5.72 14.95 -9.62
C TRP A 103 5.40 13.67 -8.84
N LEU A 104 6.37 13.16 -8.04
CA LEU A 104 6.16 11.97 -7.22
C LEU A 104 5.08 12.20 -6.16
N LEU A 105 5.06 13.36 -5.53
CA LEU A 105 4.00 13.76 -4.60
C LEU A 105 2.63 13.73 -5.28
N ALA A 106 2.52 14.26 -6.49
CA ALA A 106 1.27 14.23 -7.24
C ALA A 106 0.80 12.80 -7.56
N GLN A 107 1.73 11.92 -7.95
CA GLN A 107 1.43 10.48 -8.16
C GLN A 107 0.99 9.81 -6.85
N THR A 108 1.68 10.11 -5.74
CA THR A 108 1.32 9.60 -4.41
C THR A 108 -0.10 10.04 -4.02
N VAL A 109 -0.44 11.31 -4.18
CA VAL A 109 -1.79 11.82 -3.86
C VAL A 109 -2.86 11.11 -4.70
N VAL A 110 -2.65 10.91 -5.99
CA VAL A 110 -3.58 10.16 -6.85
C VAL A 110 -3.76 8.73 -6.35
N ASN A 111 -2.64 8.05 -6.00
CA ASN A 111 -2.70 6.69 -5.48
C ASN A 111 -3.39 6.63 -4.11
N VAL A 112 -3.13 7.59 -3.21
CA VAL A 112 -3.81 7.68 -1.91
C VAL A 112 -5.33 7.78 -2.10
N VAL A 113 -5.81 8.59 -3.02
CA VAL A 113 -7.26 8.70 -3.29
C VAL A 113 -7.80 7.40 -3.87
N VAL A 114 -7.15 6.83 -4.88
CA VAL A 114 -7.60 5.58 -5.52
C VAL A 114 -7.62 4.42 -4.53
N ILE A 115 -6.53 4.23 -3.80
CA ILE A 115 -6.38 3.14 -2.83
C ILE A 115 -7.24 3.39 -1.60
N GLY A 116 -7.38 4.64 -1.16
CA GLY A 116 -8.30 5.00 -0.07
C GLY A 116 -9.75 4.63 -0.38
N LEU A 117 -10.22 4.88 -1.60
CA LEU A 117 -11.54 4.44 -2.05
C LEU A 117 -11.65 2.91 -2.12
N ALA A 118 -10.62 2.22 -2.62
CA ALA A 118 -10.59 0.77 -2.67
C ALA A 118 -10.57 0.16 -1.24
N ALA A 119 -9.79 0.73 -0.33
CA ALA A 119 -9.72 0.32 1.07
C ALA A 119 -11.07 0.52 1.80
N LEU A 120 -11.72 1.65 1.57
CA LEU A 120 -13.05 1.92 2.12
C LEU A 120 -14.08 0.89 1.63
N LEU A 121 -14.09 0.61 0.34
CA LEU A 121 -14.97 -0.38 -0.25
C LEU A 121 -14.68 -1.79 0.30
N LEU A 122 -13.41 -2.13 0.47
CA LEU A 122 -12.96 -3.41 1.02
C LEU A 122 -13.42 -3.58 2.46
N VAL A 123 -13.18 -2.59 3.32
CA VAL A 123 -13.60 -2.62 4.73
C VAL A 123 -15.14 -2.72 4.83
N ALA A 124 -15.85 -1.94 4.03
CA ALA A 124 -17.32 -2.00 4.00
C ALA A 124 -17.81 -3.40 3.58
N LEU A 125 -17.17 -4.03 2.60
CA LEU A 125 -17.52 -5.37 2.14
C LEU A 125 -17.20 -6.44 3.22
N VAL A 126 -16.05 -6.34 3.89
CA VAL A 126 -15.71 -7.26 4.99
C VAL A 126 -16.78 -7.18 6.08
N VAL A 127 -17.13 -5.97 6.54
CA VAL A 127 -18.17 -5.77 7.55
C VAL A 127 -19.52 -6.33 7.08
N ALA A 128 -19.89 -6.07 5.84
CA ALA A 128 -21.19 -6.53 5.28
C ALA A 128 -21.27 -8.05 5.12
N LEU A 129 -20.18 -8.72 4.73
CA LEU A 129 -20.20 -10.17 4.47
C LEU A 129 -19.93 -11.00 5.73
N THR A 130 -19.09 -10.52 6.65
CA THR A 130 -18.63 -11.29 7.80
C THR A 130 -19.25 -10.85 9.12
N GLY A 131 -19.92 -9.70 9.16
CA GLY A 131 -20.41 -9.10 10.39
C GLY A 131 -19.29 -8.62 11.33
N ALA A 132 -18.05 -8.47 10.82
CA ALA A 132 -16.89 -8.07 11.60
C ALA A 132 -17.13 -6.73 12.30
N ALA A 133 -17.00 -6.71 13.64
CA ALA A 133 -17.10 -5.51 14.45
C ALA A 133 -15.76 -4.76 14.41
N ILE A 134 -15.67 -3.73 13.61
CA ILE A 134 -14.49 -2.85 13.58
C ILE A 134 -14.80 -1.59 14.39
N PRO A 135 -13.93 -1.16 15.32
CA PRO A 135 -14.14 0.08 16.06
C PRO A 135 -14.21 1.28 15.11
N LEU A 136 -15.36 1.95 15.08
CA LEU A 136 -15.57 3.15 14.24
C LEU A 136 -15.42 4.45 15.07
N SER A 137 -14.51 4.44 16.07
CA SER A 137 -14.18 5.69 16.75
C SER A 137 -13.46 6.67 15.80
N PRO A 138 -13.59 7.98 16.00
CA PRO A 138 -12.87 8.96 15.18
C PRO A 138 -11.35 8.73 15.18
N THR A 139 -10.80 8.25 16.30
CA THR A 139 -9.39 7.90 16.44
C THR A 139 -9.02 6.69 15.58
N SER A 140 -9.79 5.60 15.65
CA SER A 140 -9.54 4.39 14.87
C SER A 140 -9.64 4.66 13.37
N VAL A 141 -10.67 5.40 12.94
CA VAL A 141 -10.83 5.80 11.54
C VAL A 141 -9.66 6.68 11.09
N GLY A 142 -9.26 7.67 11.92
CA GLY A 142 -8.11 8.53 11.63
C GLY A 142 -6.81 7.76 11.49
N LEU A 143 -6.56 6.78 12.35
CA LEU A 143 -5.39 5.91 12.29
C LEU A 143 -5.42 5.00 11.05
N LEU A 144 -6.55 4.38 10.73
CA LEU A 144 -6.70 3.58 9.51
C LEU A 144 -6.39 4.40 8.24
N VAL A 145 -6.92 5.61 8.17
CA VAL A 145 -6.61 6.52 7.06
C VAL A 145 -5.11 6.87 7.04
N ALA A 146 -4.51 7.15 8.20
CA ALA A 146 -3.07 7.44 8.29
C ALA A 146 -2.23 6.25 7.82
N TYR A 147 -2.54 5.02 8.23
CA TYR A 147 -1.86 3.81 7.76
C TYR A 147 -1.95 3.64 6.24
N VAL A 148 -3.15 3.82 5.66
CA VAL A 148 -3.32 3.74 4.20
C VAL A 148 -2.50 4.82 3.50
N VAL A 149 -2.54 6.07 3.96
CA VAL A 149 -1.80 7.19 3.36
C VAL A 149 -0.30 6.92 3.40
N VAL A 150 0.22 6.54 4.57
CA VAL A 150 1.66 6.30 4.78
C VAL A 150 2.13 5.06 4.03
N GLY A 151 1.37 3.97 4.08
CA GLY A 151 1.67 2.74 3.34
C GLY A 151 1.70 2.96 1.82
N VAL A 152 0.69 3.66 1.28
CA VAL A 152 0.67 4.03 -0.14
C VAL A 152 1.87 4.91 -0.50
N ALA A 153 2.23 5.89 0.33
CA ALA A 153 3.39 6.75 0.08
C ALA A 153 4.69 5.94 0.04
N LEU A 154 4.87 5.00 0.97
CA LEU A 154 6.02 4.09 1.00
C LEU A 154 6.16 3.33 -0.32
N PHE A 155 5.10 2.65 -0.74
CA PHE A 155 5.14 1.83 -1.96
C PHE A 155 5.13 2.64 -3.25
N CYS A 156 4.65 3.89 -3.25
CA CYS A 156 4.90 4.84 -4.33
C CYS A 156 6.40 5.19 -4.45
N GLY A 157 7.08 5.42 -3.32
CA GLY A 157 8.52 5.66 -3.29
C GLY A 157 9.32 4.47 -3.82
N LEU A 158 9.02 3.27 -3.33
CA LEU A 158 9.66 2.04 -3.80
C LEU A 158 9.35 1.78 -5.29
N GLY A 159 8.12 2.00 -5.74
CA GLY A 159 7.74 1.91 -7.15
C GLY A 159 8.52 2.89 -8.03
N ALA A 160 8.76 4.11 -7.54
CA ALA A 160 9.57 5.09 -8.26
C ALA A 160 11.03 4.62 -8.43
N ILE A 161 11.61 3.99 -7.40
CA ILE A 161 12.96 3.40 -7.47
C ILE A 161 12.99 2.28 -8.52
N ILE A 162 12.06 1.34 -8.47
CA ILE A 162 11.97 0.23 -9.44
C ILE A 162 11.81 0.77 -10.87
N GLY A 163 10.90 1.72 -11.07
CA GLY A 163 10.66 2.31 -12.40
C GLY A 163 11.84 3.13 -12.93
N ALA A 164 12.68 3.66 -12.04
CA ALA A 164 13.90 4.36 -12.43
C ALA A 164 15.02 3.40 -12.87
N THR A 165 15.03 2.17 -12.37
CA THR A 165 16.09 1.17 -12.60
C THR A 165 15.72 0.09 -13.61
N ALA A 166 14.44 -0.26 -13.73
CA ALA A 166 13.99 -1.30 -14.66
C ALA A 166 14.10 -0.84 -16.13
N ASP A 167 14.39 -1.78 -17.02
CA ASP A 167 14.61 -1.49 -18.46
C ASP A 167 13.32 -1.21 -19.23
N SER A 168 12.18 -1.72 -18.76
CA SER A 168 10.88 -1.61 -19.43
C SER A 168 9.71 -1.64 -18.45
N GLN A 169 8.50 -1.30 -18.93
CA GLN A 169 7.28 -1.45 -18.13
C GLN A 169 7.03 -2.90 -17.69
N ASP A 170 7.32 -3.88 -18.56
CA ASP A 170 7.19 -5.31 -18.22
C ASP A 170 8.23 -5.72 -17.17
N GLY A 171 9.45 -5.19 -17.29
CA GLY A 171 10.51 -5.35 -16.28
C GLY A 171 10.09 -4.78 -14.92
N VAL A 172 9.41 -3.65 -14.89
CA VAL A 172 8.83 -3.09 -13.65
C VAL A 172 7.80 -4.05 -13.03
N ILE A 173 6.89 -4.60 -13.82
CA ILE A 173 5.86 -5.52 -13.33
C ILE A 173 6.51 -6.78 -12.73
N ALA A 174 7.47 -7.36 -13.45
CA ALA A 174 8.22 -8.54 -12.99
C ALA A 174 8.98 -8.26 -11.69
N THR A 175 9.75 -7.16 -11.64
CA THR A 175 10.50 -6.74 -10.45
C THR A 175 9.58 -6.41 -9.28
N SER A 176 8.48 -5.71 -9.54
CA SER A 176 7.49 -5.40 -8.51
C SER A 176 6.91 -6.66 -7.87
N ASN A 177 6.55 -7.67 -8.66
CA ASN A 177 6.03 -8.93 -8.15
C ASN A 177 7.11 -9.73 -7.40
N THR A 178 8.34 -9.74 -7.91
CA THR A 178 9.49 -10.41 -7.27
C THR A 178 9.80 -9.82 -5.89
N ILE A 179 9.57 -8.52 -5.69
CA ILE A 179 9.76 -7.85 -4.40
C ILE A 179 8.49 -7.96 -3.53
N ALA A 180 7.31 -7.76 -4.13
CA ALA A 180 6.06 -7.71 -3.39
C ALA A 180 5.69 -9.04 -2.74
N LEU A 181 5.90 -10.17 -3.44
CA LEU A 181 5.55 -11.48 -2.91
C LEU A 181 6.38 -11.85 -1.66
N PRO A 182 7.72 -11.74 -1.64
CA PRO A 182 8.48 -11.94 -0.42
C PRO A 182 8.07 -10.98 0.71
N LEU A 183 7.85 -9.71 0.44
CA LEU A 183 7.41 -8.75 1.46
C LEU A 183 6.05 -9.14 2.06
N LEU A 184 5.13 -9.66 1.23
CA LEU A 184 3.83 -10.13 1.68
C LEU A 184 3.94 -11.39 2.54
N PHE A 185 4.75 -12.37 2.12
CA PHE A 185 4.93 -13.62 2.87
C PHE A 185 5.79 -13.46 4.13
N LEU A 186 6.76 -12.54 4.13
CA LEU A 186 7.53 -12.19 5.32
C LEU A 186 6.67 -11.45 6.35
N SER A 187 5.62 -10.73 5.92
CA SER A 187 4.72 -10.06 6.84
C SER A 187 3.72 -11.04 7.46
N GLU A 188 3.31 -10.79 8.67
CA GLU A 188 2.26 -11.57 9.37
C GLU A 188 0.86 -11.25 8.84
N THR A 189 0.75 -11.02 7.56
CA THR A 189 -0.44 -10.47 6.93
C THR A 189 -1.58 -11.49 6.92
N PHE A 190 -1.25 -12.76 6.62
CA PHE A 190 -2.22 -13.86 6.52
C PHE A 190 -1.92 -15.03 7.45
N VAL A 191 -0.68 -15.15 7.92
CA VAL A 191 -0.27 -16.25 8.80
C VAL A 191 0.00 -15.68 10.18
N PRO A 192 -0.70 -16.14 11.23
CA PRO A 192 -0.44 -15.73 12.60
C PRO A 192 0.98 -16.09 13.06
N LEU A 193 1.55 -15.26 13.94
CA LEU A 193 2.93 -15.44 14.44
C LEU A 193 3.14 -16.77 15.16
N ASP A 194 2.15 -17.24 15.88
CA ASP A 194 2.16 -18.50 16.63
C ASP A 194 2.28 -19.74 15.72
N MET A 195 1.92 -19.62 14.46
CA MET A 195 2.12 -20.64 13.43
C MET A 195 3.53 -20.60 12.79
N LEU A 196 4.30 -19.54 13.04
CA LEU A 196 5.65 -19.39 12.48
C LEU A 196 6.71 -19.93 13.46
N PRO A 197 7.79 -20.56 12.96
CA PRO A 197 8.91 -20.92 13.83
C PRO A 197 9.52 -19.69 14.50
N GLY A 198 9.88 -19.77 15.78
CA GLY A 198 10.39 -18.63 16.56
C GLY A 198 11.64 -17.95 15.94
N TRP A 199 12.46 -18.70 15.19
CA TRP A 199 13.59 -18.10 14.46
C TRP A 199 13.17 -17.21 13.29
N PHE A 200 11.94 -17.35 12.79
CA PHE A 200 11.44 -16.58 11.66
C PHE A 200 10.88 -15.20 12.08
N GLU A 201 10.50 -15.04 13.34
CA GLU A 201 9.94 -13.79 13.86
C GLU A 201 10.80 -12.55 13.57
N PRO A 202 12.14 -12.55 13.79
CA PRO A 202 12.97 -11.40 13.44
C PRO A 202 12.98 -11.07 11.93
N ALA A 203 12.81 -12.07 11.07
CA ALA A 203 12.76 -11.87 9.63
C ALA A 203 11.50 -11.11 9.19
N THR A 204 10.39 -11.23 9.92
CA THR A 204 9.17 -10.47 9.63
C THR A 204 9.38 -8.97 9.73
N LEU A 205 10.27 -8.51 10.60
CA LEU A 205 10.60 -7.10 10.81
C LEU A 205 11.33 -6.46 9.62
N LEU A 206 11.86 -7.27 8.69
CA LEU A 206 12.46 -6.76 7.45
C LEU A 206 11.40 -6.28 6.45
N SER A 207 10.16 -6.73 6.58
CA SER A 207 9.07 -6.28 5.73
C SER A 207 8.41 -5.00 6.26
N PRO A 208 8.40 -3.91 5.50
CA PRO A 208 7.61 -2.73 5.86
C PRO A 208 6.12 -3.03 6.06
N LEU A 209 5.66 -4.09 5.40
CA LEU A 209 4.26 -4.51 5.46
C LEU A 209 3.88 -5.08 6.84
N THR A 210 4.85 -5.61 7.60
CA THR A 210 4.67 -6.05 8.98
C THR A 210 4.21 -4.89 9.88
N TYR A 211 4.86 -3.74 9.75
CA TYR A 211 4.50 -2.55 10.53
C TYR A 211 3.12 -2.03 10.15
N PHE A 212 2.78 -2.09 8.87
CA PHE A 212 1.42 -1.78 8.39
C PHE A 212 0.40 -2.75 8.97
N ALA A 213 0.61 -4.06 8.83
CA ALA A 213 -0.34 -5.07 9.27
C ALA A 213 -0.55 -5.08 10.79
N ARG A 214 0.54 -5.02 11.58
CA ARG A 214 0.47 -4.93 13.05
C ARG A 214 -0.24 -3.66 13.51
N GLY A 215 0.07 -2.52 12.89
CA GLY A 215 -0.54 -1.26 13.25
C GLY A 215 -2.02 -1.18 12.92
N VAL A 216 -2.43 -1.66 11.75
CA VAL A 216 -3.85 -1.78 11.39
C VAL A 216 -4.57 -2.75 12.31
N ARG A 217 -3.93 -3.90 12.65
CA ARG A 217 -4.50 -4.89 13.59
C ARG A 217 -4.72 -4.30 14.97
N ALA A 218 -3.74 -3.55 15.51
CA ALA A 218 -3.88 -2.84 16.78
C ALA A 218 -5.02 -1.81 16.75
N THR A 219 -5.26 -1.18 15.61
CA THR A 219 -6.31 -0.16 15.43
C THR A 219 -7.71 -0.78 15.29
N THR A 220 -7.81 -2.00 14.76
CA THR A 220 -9.08 -2.68 14.47
C THR A 220 -9.47 -3.70 15.54
N ASP A 221 -8.73 -3.80 16.65
CA ASP A 221 -8.88 -4.86 17.67
C ASP A 221 -8.84 -6.27 17.08
N GLY A 222 -8.13 -6.43 15.98
CA GLY A 222 -8.01 -7.68 15.21
C GLY A 222 -7.08 -8.72 15.84
N GLY A 223 -6.71 -8.57 17.10
CA GLY A 223 -5.85 -9.50 17.81
C GLY A 223 -4.66 -8.84 18.51
N ALA A 224 -3.97 -9.60 19.34
CA ALA A 224 -2.79 -9.14 20.07
C ALA A 224 -1.65 -8.81 19.09
N VAL A 225 -0.93 -7.73 19.38
CA VAL A 225 0.27 -7.32 18.64
C VAL A 225 1.43 -7.09 19.61
N PRO A 226 2.68 -7.36 19.22
CA PRO A 226 3.84 -7.09 20.06
C PRO A 226 3.92 -5.60 20.46
N PRO A 227 4.38 -5.29 21.67
CA PRO A 227 4.53 -3.90 22.11
C PRO A 227 5.65 -3.18 21.34
N THR A 228 5.50 -1.86 21.18
CA THR A 228 6.49 -0.99 20.52
C THR A 228 7.25 -0.10 21.50
N GLY A 229 7.42 -0.55 22.74
CA GLY A 229 8.05 0.23 23.83
C GLY A 229 7.03 1.09 24.60
N PRO A 230 7.36 2.34 24.98
CA PRO A 230 6.50 3.16 25.82
C PRO A 230 5.31 3.79 25.08
N VAL A 231 5.28 3.68 23.76
CA VAL A 231 4.22 4.25 22.90
C VAL A 231 3.15 3.19 22.63
N ALA A 232 1.91 3.60 22.56
CA ALA A 232 0.81 2.72 22.17
C ALA A 232 1.13 2.04 20.81
N PRO A 233 0.90 0.72 20.67
CA PRO A 233 1.35 -0.04 19.49
C PRO A 233 0.90 0.55 18.16
N GLU A 234 -0.34 1.02 18.08
CA GLU A 234 -0.91 1.63 16.88
C GLU A 234 -0.17 2.91 16.44
N LEU A 235 0.38 3.67 17.37
CA LEU A 235 1.20 4.86 17.07
C LEU A 235 2.65 4.47 16.81
N GLY A 236 3.19 3.53 17.58
CA GLY A 236 4.57 3.07 17.44
C GLY A 236 4.83 2.48 16.04
N TYR A 237 3.96 1.59 15.59
CA TYR A 237 4.05 1.03 14.23
C TYR A 237 3.85 2.07 13.14
N LEU A 238 2.95 3.05 13.34
CA LEU A 238 2.75 4.14 12.39
C LEU A 238 4.00 5.02 12.26
N LEU A 239 4.69 5.31 13.36
CA LEU A 239 5.93 6.11 13.32
C LEU A 239 7.05 5.39 12.56
N VAL A 240 7.24 4.10 12.79
CA VAL A 240 8.22 3.31 12.03
C VAL A 240 7.87 3.29 10.54
N LEU A 241 6.61 3.02 10.22
CA LEU A 241 6.14 3.00 8.84
C LEU A 241 6.31 4.38 8.17
N ALA A 242 6.05 5.48 8.89
CA ALA A 242 6.22 6.84 8.39
C ALA A 242 7.70 7.18 8.13
N ALA A 243 8.60 6.74 9.00
CA ALA A 243 10.05 6.92 8.79
C ALA A 243 10.52 6.16 7.54
N LEU A 244 10.07 4.91 7.36
CA LEU A 244 10.36 4.13 6.16
C LEU A 244 9.76 4.78 4.90
N ALA A 245 8.52 5.27 4.98
CA ALA A 245 7.86 5.96 3.87
C ALA A 245 8.62 7.22 3.46
N ALA A 246 9.05 8.03 4.44
CA ALA A 246 9.87 9.22 4.18
C ALA A 246 11.18 8.86 3.49
N ALA A 247 11.86 7.80 3.94
CA ALA A 247 13.10 7.32 3.33
C ALA A 247 12.87 6.85 1.87
N PHE A 248 11.89 5.97 1.63
CA PHE A 248 11.63 5.47 0.28
C PHE A 248 11.14 6.55 -0.68
N VAL A 249 10.30 7.50 -0.23
CA VAL A 249 9.87 8.65 -1.03
C VAL A 249 11.06 9.57 -1.36
N ALA A 250 11.93 9.85 -0.39
CA ALA A 250 13.12 10.67 -0.62
C ALA A 250 14.07 10.02 -1.64
N VAL A 251 14.39 8.74 -1.44
CA VAL A 251 15.23 7.97 -2.38
C VAL A 251 14.56 7.88 -3.75
N GLY A 252 13.26 7.57 -3.80
CA GLY A 252 12.49 7.50 -5.03
C GLY A 252 12.49 8.83 -5.80
N ALA A 253 12.34 9.96 -5.11
CA ALA A 253 12.40 11.26 -5.74
C ALA A 253 13.80 11.59 -6.31
N VAL A 254 14.87 11.13 -5.66
CA VAL A 254 16.25 11.29 -6.16
C VAL A 254 16.55 10.35 -7.33
N ALA A 255 16.02 9.13 -7.28
CA ALA A 255 16.23 8.11 -8.32
C ALA A 255 15.55 8.46 -9.66
N LEU A 256 14.53 9.32 -9.66
CA LEU A 256 13.88 9.75 -10.90
C LEU A 256 14.90 10.41 -11.85
N PRO A 257 14.85 10.13 -13.17
CA PRO A 257 15.83 10.63 -14.15
C PRO A 257 15.99 12.14 -14.09
N ARG A 258 17.24 12.58 -14.14
CA ARG A 258 17.61 13.97 -14.45
C ARG A 258 17.74 14.07 -15.94
N THR A 259 17.26 15.14 -16.50
CA THR A 259 17.72 15.59 -17.80
C THR A 259 18.97 16.38 -17.53
N ASP A 260 20.11 15.80 -17.76
CA ASP A 260 21.37 16.53 -17.83
C ASP A 260 21.53 17.05 -19.26
#